data_1a0c1a8a5cdaaa268e582e8e0500d81e
#
_entry.id   1a0c1a8a5cdaaa268e582e8e0500d81e
#
_cell.length_a   1.000
_cell.length_b   1.000
_cell.length_c   1.000
_cell.angle_alpha   90.00
_cell.angle_beta   90.00
_cell.angle_gamma   90.00
#
_symmetry.space_group_name_H-M   'P 1'
#
loop_
_entity.id
_entity.type
_entity.pdbx_description
1 polymer ?
#
loop_
_entity_poly.entity_id
_entity_poly.type
_entity_poly.pdbx_seq_one_letter_code
_entity_poly.pdbx_strand_id
1 'polypeptide(L)'
;MNYYYLNQQHKLKNVFIISNYVMQLDISATALAIYFYLMYIEDRKTYQCYPSYKTIGKALKIKSKGTVAQYVRELEDKCLIYTEPTEVILKDGKKRNGNLKYTIRPIQDAIEHYHYEQMKNVNEVAARAKAQKMLDDYNRKHPKATA
;
A
#
# COMPACT_ATOMS: atom_id res chain seq x y z
N MET A 1 -0.32 14.69 20.20
CA MET A 1 -1.74 14.92 20.51
C MET A 1 -2.26 13.68 21.21
N ASN A 2 -2.77 13.82 22.43
CA ASN A 2 -3.16 12.67 23.24
C ASN A 2 -4.56 12.20 22.80
N TYR A 3 -4.69 11.00 22.25
CA TYR A 3 -5.96 10.37 21.83
C TYR A 3 -7.05 10.40 22.93
N TYR A 4 -6.64 10.47 24.17
CA TYR A 4 -7.52 10.54 25.34
C TYR A 4 -8.35 11.82 25.36
N TYR A 5 -7.81 12.95 24.89
CA TYR A 5 -8.52 14.23 24.83
C TYR A 5 -9.57 14.30 23.71
N LEU A 6 -9.29 13.66 22.57
CA LEU A 6 -10.27 13.58 21.47
C LEU A 6 -11.50 12.76 21.85
N ASN A 7 -11.34 11.71 22.66
CA ASN A 7 -12.44 10.86 23.09
C ASN A 7 -13.28 11.46 24.23
N GLN A 8 -12.74 12.34 25.03
CA GLN A 8 -13.45 12.91 26.18
C GLN A 8 -14.16 14.24 25.90
N GLN A 9 -13.58 15.09 25.09
CA GLN A 9 -14.15 16.44 24.88
C GLN A 9 -15.10 16.56 23.70
N HIS A 10 -15.01 15.68 22.70
CA HIS A 10 -15.90 15.68 21.57
C HIS A 10 -16.31 14.24 21.29
N LYS A 11 -17.60 13.94 21.46
CA LYS A 11 -18.23 12.74 20.89
C LYS A 11 -18.21 12.90 19.36
N LEU A 12 -17.01 12.77 18.77
CA LEU A 12 -16.82 12.88 17.34
C LEU A 12 -17.55 11.70 16.68
N LYS A 13 -18.67 12.00 16.05
CA LYS A 13 -19.37 11.06 15.18
C LYS A 13 -18.79 11.18 13.76
N ASN A 14 -18.80 10.09 13.02
CA ASN A 14 -18.36 10.06 11.63
C ASN A 14 -16.89 10.48 11.40
N VAL A 15 -15.99 10.01 12.24
CA VAL A 15 -14.56 10.18 12.05
C VAL A 15 -13.89 8.82 11.87
N PHE A 16 -12.83 8.78 11.13
CA PHE A 16 -11.87 7.67 11.12
C PHE A 16 -10.50 8.16 11.56
N ILE A 17 -9.74 7.28 12.17
CA ILE A 17 -8.44 7.61 12.75
C ILE A 17 -7.36 6.99 11.89
N ILE A 18 -6.35 7.76 11.58
CA ILE A 18 -5.20 7.35 10.78
C ILE A 18 -3.96 7.38 11.66
N SER A 19 -3.14 6.33 11.57
CA SER A 19 -1.85 6.30 12.23
C SER A 19 -0.90 7.33 11.59
N ASN A 20 -0.16 8.06 12.41
CA ASN A 20 0.88 8.97 11.92
C ASN A 20 1.99 8.24 11.12
N TYR A 21 2.20 6.95 11.36
CA TYR A 21 3.17 6.12 10.62
C TYR A 21 2.87 6.02 9.13
N VAL A 22 1.63 6.22 8.70
CA VAL A 22 1.25 6.22 7.28
C VAL A 22 2.09 7.23 6.48
N MET A 23 2.40 8.38 7.08
CA MET A 23 3.22 9.42 6.43
C MET A 23 4.69 9.03 6.24
N GLN A 24 5.14 7.96 6.89
CA GLN A 24 6.53 7.48 6.83
C GLN A 24 6.71 6.30 5.86
N LEU A 25 5.62 5.77 5.29
CA LEU A 25 5.63 4.53 4.51
C LEU A 25 6.00 4.71 3.03
N ASP A 26 6.40 5.88 2.60
CA ASP A 26 6.72 6.17 1.19
C ASP A 26 5.57 5.79 0.24
N ILE A 27 4.43 6.44 0.42
CA ILE A 27 3.20 6.22 -0.35
C ILE A 27 2.92 7.46 -1.20
N SER A 28 2.52 7.27 -2.46
CA SER A 28 2.09 8.36 -3.32
C SER A 28 0.83 9.06 -2.79
N ALA A 29 0.69 10.36 -3.08
CA ALA A 29 -0.44 11.15 -2.62
C ALA A 29 -1.79 10.59 -3.09
N THR A 30 -1.86 10.08 -4.31
CA THR A 30 -3.09 9.50 -4.85
C THR A 30 -3.43 8.15 -4.20
N ALA A 31 -2.44 7.30 -3.96
CA ALA A 31 -2.65 6.06 -3.21
C ALA A 31 -3.12 6.37 -1.78
N LEU A 32 -2.53 7.37 -1.14
CA LEU A 32 -2.94 7.82 0.18
C LEU A 32 -4.40 8.31 0.21
N ALA A 33 -4.82 9.08 -0.80
CA ALA A 33 -6.21 9.50 -0.93
C ALA A 33 -7.17 8.32 -1.09
N ILE A 34 -6.80 7.31 -1.88
CA ILE A 34 -7.59 6.07 -2.02
C ILE A 34 -7.66 5.33 -0.67
N TYR A 35 -6.56 5.20 0.04
CA TYR A 35 -6.52 4.57 1.35
C TYR A 35 -7.46 5.26 2.35
N PHE A 36 -7.46 6.59 2.40
CA PHE A 36 -8.37 7.35 3.26
C PHE A 36 -9.83 7.18 2.86
N TYR A 37 -10.11 7.12 1.56
CA TYR A 37 -11.46 6.86 1.08
C TYR A 37 -11.95 5.45 1.48
N LEU A 38 -11.11 4.43 1.36
CA LEU A 38 -11.44 3.07 1.79
C LEU A 38 -11.70 3.02 3.30
N MET A 39 -10.89 3.69 4.11
CA MET A 39 -11.12 3.81 5.56
C MET A 39 -12.40 4.57 5.91
N TYR A 40 -12.76 5.56 5.08
CA TYR A 40 -14.01 6.30 5.26
C TYR A 40 -15.25 5.44 5.04
N ILE A 41 -15.23 4.54 4.05
CA ILE A 41 -16.40 3.71 3.67
C ILE A 41 -16.38 2.31 4.26
N GLU A 42 -15.32 1.87 4.94
CA GLU A 42 -15.24 0.54 5.52
C GLU A 42 -16.30 0.27 6.59
N ASP A 43 -16.72 -0.98 6.70
CA ASP A 43 -17.45 -1.45 7.87
C ASP A 43 -16.50 -1.53 9.07
N ARG A 44 -16.82 -0.82 10.14
CA ARG A 44 -16.02 -0.72 11.36
C ARG A 44 -15.86 -2.05 12.13
N LYS A 45 -16.73 -3.03 11.86
CA LYS A 45 -16.69 -4.35 12.49
C LYS A 45 -15.79 -5.31 11.73
N THR A 46 -15.83 -5.25 10.40
CA THR A 46 -15.11 -6.18 9.51
C THR A 46 -13.86 -5.59 8.88
N TYR A 47 -13.71 -4.26 8.92
CA TYR A 47 -12.66 -3.51 8.22
C TYR A 47 -12.67 -3.75 6.71
N GLN A 48 -13.85 -4.00 6.13
CA GLN A 48 -14.05 -4.37 4.73
C GLN A 48 -14.97 -3.40 4.02
N CYS A 49 -14.74 -3.23 2.71
CA CYS A 49 -15.60 -2.49 1.81
C CYS A 49 -15.51 -3.05 0.38
N TYR A 50 -16.45 -2.65 -0.48
CA TYR A 50 -16.62 -3.23 -1.83
C TYR A 50 -16.79 -2.17 -2.93
N PRO A 51 -16.10 -1.03 -2.93
CA PRO A 51 -16.27 -0.03 -3.99
C PRO A 51 -15.74 -0.54 -5.33
N SER A 52 -16.41 -0.17 -6.43
CA SER A 52 -15.83 -0.36 -7.76
C SER A 52 -14.74 0.67 -8.03
N TYR A 53 -13.85 0.39 -8.98
CA TYR A 53 -12.87 1.39 -9.42
C TYR A 53 -13.53 2.68 -9.95
N LYS A 54 -14.70 2.53 -10.59
CA LYS A 54 -15.50 3.68 -11.03
C LYS A 54 -15.98 4.52 -9.84
N THR A 55 -16.43 3.89 -8.77
CA THR A 55 -16.89 4.56 -7.54
C THR A 55 -15.76 5.31 -6.85
N ILE A 56 -14.59 4.66 -6.71
CA ILE A 56 -13.39 5.30 -6.16
C ILE A 56 -12.97 6.48 -7.04
N GLY A 57 -12.90 6.29 -8.34
CA GLY A 57 -12.54 7.34 -9.29
C GLY A 57 -13.48 8.54 -9.24
N LYS A 58 -14.79 8.29 -9.15
CA LYS A 58 -15.79 9.36 -9.01
C LYS A 58 -15.63 10.15 -7.70
N ALA A 59 -15.41 9.45 -6.60
CA ALA A 59 -15.25 10.07 -5.27
C ALA A 59 -13.99 10.95 -5.21
N LEU A 60 -12.89 10.52 -5.81
CA LEU A 60 -11.59 11.18 -5.74
C LEU A 60 -11.23 11.96 -7.01
N LYS A 61 -12.16 12.07 -7.97
CA LYS A 61 -11.96 12.77 -9.25
C LYS A 61 -10.81 12.17 -10.09
N ILE A 62 -10.62 10.88 -10.03
CA ILE A 62 -9.67 10.13 -10.85
C ILE A 62 -10.42 9.63 -12.10
N LYS A 63 -9.99 10.07 -13.28
CA LYS A 63 -10.73 9.80 -14.53
C LYS A 63 -10.60 8.36 -15.04
N SER A 64 -9.43 7.74 -14.85
CA SER A 64 -9.12 6.43 -15.41
C SER A 64 -9.26 5.31 -14.36
N LYS A 65 -9.96 4.24 -14.73
CA LYS A 65 -10.02 3.01 -13.93
C LYS A 65 -8.64 2.34 -13.79
N GLY A 66 -7.82 2.41 -14.84
CA GLY A 66 -6.45 1.90 -14.81
C GLY A 66 -5.57 2.62 -13.81
N THR A 67 -5.75 3.93 -13.68
CA THR A 67 -5.06 4.74 -12.66
C THR A 67 -5.47 4.31 -11.24
N VAL A 68 -6.78 4.12 -11.00
CA VAL A 68 -7.25 3.60 -9.70
C VAL A 68 -6.64 2.24 -9.41
N ALA A 69 -6.65 1.32 -10.39
CA ALA A 69 -6.08 -0.02 -10.23
C ALA A 69 -4.58 0.02 -9.89
N GLN A 70 -3.83 0.91 -10.50
CA GLN A 70 -2.40 1.10 -10.23
C GLN A 70 -2.15 1.48 -8.77
N TYR A 71 -2.88 2.45 -8.25
CA TYR A 71 -2.71 2.91 -6.88
C TYR A 71 -3.28 1.94 -5.83
N VAL A 72 -4.30 1.16 -6.19
CA VAL A 72 -4.76 0.04 -5.35
C VAL A 72 -3.65 -1.01 -5.21
N ARG A 73 -2.94 -1.35 -6.29
CA ARG A 73 -1.76 -2.25 -6.20
C ARG A 73 -0.66 -1.66 -5.33
N GLU A 74 -0.38 -0.36 -5.44
CA GLU A 74 0.58 0.29 -4.56
C GLU A 74 0.22 0.11 -3.08
N LEU A 75 -1.06 0.24 -2.70
CA LEU A 75 -1.52 0.01 -1.33
C LEU A 75 -1.38 -1.45 -0.90
N GLU A 76 -1.61 -2.39 -1.81
CA GLU A 76 -1.38 -3.83 -1.56
C GLU A 76 0.10 -4.12 -1.36
N ASP A 77 0.96 -3.61 -2.24
CA ASP A 77 2.41 -3.77 -2.18
C ASP A 77 3.01 -3.20 -0.88
N LYS A 78 2.39 -2.14 -0.35
CA LYS A 78 2.76 -1.54 0.96
C LYS A 78 2.10 -2.23 2.16
N CYS A 79 1.38 -3.31 1.95
CA CYS A 79 0.69 -4.06 3.01
C CYS A 79 -0.34 -3.24 3.83
N LEU A 80 -0.92 -2.21 3.23
CA LEU A 80 -1.97 -1.39 3.87
C LEU A 80 -3.36 -1.98 3.68
N ILE A 81 -3.58 -2.66 2.57
CA ILE A 81 -4.85 -3.31 2.23
C ILE A 81 -4.59 -4.71 1.68
N TYR A 82 -5.65 -5.49 1.70
CA TYR A 82 -5.73 -6.77 1.01
C TYR A 82 -6.97 -6.78 0.13
N THR A 83 -6.88 -7.29 -1.10
CA THR A 83 -8.02 -7.39 -2.00
C THR A 83 -8.33 -8.83 -2.35
N GLU A 84 -9.61 -9.12 -2.51
CA GLU A 84 -10.12 -10.42 -2.93
C GLU A 84 -11.17 -10.24 -4.03
N PRO A 85 -11.16 -11.09 -5.08
CA PRO A 85 -12.24 -11.09 -6.06
C PRO A 85 -13.55 -11.54 -5.43
N THR A 86 -14.67 -10.99 -5.89
CA THR A 86 -16.01 -11.43 -5.49
C THR A 86 -16.79 -11.91 -6.70
N GLU A 87 -17.74 -12.80 -6.47
CA GLU A 87 -18.69 -13.28 -7.47
C GLU A 87 -20.12 -12.86 -7.10
N VAL A 88 -20.89 -12.49 -8.10
CA VAL A 88 -22.31 -12.21 -7.97
C VAL A 88 -23.09 -13.25 -8.77
N ILE A 89 -24.08 -13.89 -8.14
CA ILE A 89 -24.99 -14.80 -8.82
C ILE A 89 -26.17 -14.00 -9.35
N LEU A 90 -26.36 -14.03 -10.67
CA LEU A 90 -27.48 -13.37 -11.34
C LEU A 90 -28.78 -14.17 -11.15
N LYS A 91 -29.92 -13.51 -11.43
CA LYS A 91 -31.26 -14.14 -11.33
C LYS A 91 -31.43 -15.39 -12.22
N ASP A 92 -30.64 -15.47 -13.29
CA ASP A 92 -30.59 -16.63 -14.22
C ASP A 92 -29.63 -17.74 -13.76
N GLY A 93 -29.05 -17.63 -12.57
CA GLY A 93 -28.11 -18.60 -11.99
C GLY A 93 -26.67 -18.48 -12.51
N LYS A 94 -26.39 -17.56 -13.45
CA LYS A 94 -25.04 -17.33 -13.95
C LYS A 94 -24.20 -16.56 -12.95
N LYS A 95 -22.93 -16.92 -12.86
CA LYS A 95 -21.93 -16.22 -12.05
C LYS A 95 -21.31 -15.07 -12.85
N ARG A 96 -21.13 -13.94 -12.21
CA ARG A 96 -20.44 -12.76 -12.74
C ARG A 96 -19.43 -12.25 -11.72
N ASN A 97 -18.30 -11.73 -12.20
CA ASN A 97 -17.37 -11.04 -11.33
C ASN A 97 -18.02 -9.81 -10.69
N GLY A 98 -17.95 -9.73 -9.38
CA GLY A 98 -18.35 -8.57 -8.59
C GLY A 98 -17.22 -7.56 -8.44
N ASN A 99 -17.44 -6.56 -7.59
CA ASN A 99 -16.40 -5.64 -7.18
C ASN A 99 -15.38 -6.37 -6.29
N LEU A 100 -14.14 -5.85 -6.24
CA LEU A 100 -13.17 -6.34 -5.27
C LEU A 100 -13.67 -6.10 -3.84
N LYS A 101 -13.40 -7.05 -2.96
CA LYS A 101 -13.48 -6.87 -1.53
C LYS A 101 -12.15 -6.33 -1.04
N TYR A 102 -12.17 -5.17 -0.39
CA TYR A 102 -11.01 -4.54 0.22
C TYR A 102 -11.05 -4.79 1.71
N THR A 103 -9.96 -5.25 2.26
CA THR A 103 -9.77 -5.38 3.72
C THR A 103 -8.65 -4.44 4.14
N ILE A 104 -8.93 -3.53 5.06
CA ILE A 104 -7.92 -2.66 5.66
C ILE A 104 -7.10 -3.50 6.63
N ARG A 105 -5.79 -3.52 6.43
CA ARG A 105 -4.87 -4.30 7.27
C ARG A 105 -4.44 -3.50 8.51
N PRO A 106 -4.05 -4.17 9.59
CA PRO A 106 -3.41 -3.50 10.71
C PRO A 106 -2.19 -2.71 10.23
N ILE A 107 -2.02 -1.47 10.70
CA ILE A 107 -0.89 -0.61 10.30
C ILE A 107 0.46 -1.25 10.61
N GLN A 108 0.51 -2.13 11.61
CA GLN A 108 1.71 -2.86 11.97
C GLN A 108 2.27 -3.67 10.81
N ASP A 109 1.41 -4.30 10.00
CA ASP A 109 1.83 -5.06 8.83
C ASP A 109 2.59 -4.21 7.83
N ALA A 110 2.11 -2.99 7.58
CA ALA A 110 2.76 -2.05 6.67
C ALA A 110 4.10 -1.52 7.23
N ILE A 111 4.17 -1.27 8.52
CA ILE A 111 5.39 -0.83 9.21
C ILE A 111 6.46 -1.93 9.13
N GLU A 112 6.11 -3.16 9.43
CA GLU A 112 7.03 -4.31 9.35
C GLU A 112 7.52 -4.55 7.94
N HIS A 113 6.62 -4.48 6.95
CA HIS A 113 6.98 -4.59 5.54
C HIS A 113 7.95 -3.48 5.11
N TYR A 114 7.68 -2.23 5.49
CA TYR A 114 8.55 -1.10 5.19
C TYR A 114 9.97 -1.29 5.75
N HIS A 115 10.07 -1.69 7.02
CA HIS A 115 11.37 -1.96 7.64
C HIS A 115 12.11 -3.12 6.97
N TYR A 116 11.40 -4.17 6.61
CA TYR A 116 11.98 -5.29 5.88
C TYR A 116 12.59 -4.84 4.53
N GLU A 117 11.85 -4.06 3.75
CA GLU A 117 12.32 -3.52 2.47
C GLU A 117 13.53 -2.59 2.64
N GLN A 118 13.55 -1.75 3.68
CA GLN A 118 14.69 -0.90 3.98
C GLN A 118 15.95 -1.72 4.30
N MET A 119 15.83 -2.76 5.12
CA MET A 119 16.94 -3.65 5.46
C MET A 119 17.46 -4.42 4.26
N LYS A 120 16.56 -4.91 3.40
CA LYS A 120 16.91 -5.58 2.15
C LYS A 120 17.73 -4.64 1.24
N ASN A 121 17.28 -3.41 1.05
CA ASN A 121 18.00 -2.41 0.23
C ASN A 121 19.40 -2.11 0.77
N VAL A 122 19.55 -1.94 2.09
CA VAL A 122 20.85 -1.72 2.74
C VAL A 122 21.80 -2.90 2.49
N ASN A 123 21.31 -4.12 2.64
CA ASN A 123 22.10 -5.33 2.42
C ASN A 123 22.52 -5.48 0.95
N GLU A 124 21.63 -5.18 0.00
CA GLU A 124 21.96 -5.20 -1.43
C GLU A 124 23.02 -4.16 -1.81
N VAL A 125 22.92 -2.94 -1.29
CA VAL A 125 23.90 -1.89 -1.52
C VAL A 125 25.27 -2.30 -0.96
N ALA A 126 25.32 -2.84 0.26
CA ALA A 126 26.54 -3.32 0.87
C ALA A 126 27.18 -4.48 0.08
N ALA A 127 26.37 -5.42 -0.40
CA ALA A 127 26.83 -6.54 -1.23
C ALA A 127 27.40 -6.07 -2.57
N ARG A 128 26.75 -5.11 -3.24
CA ARG A 128 27.24 -4.50 -4.50
C ARG A 128 28.57 -3.77 -4.30
N ALA A 129 28.69 -2.98 -3.22
CA ALA A 129 29.93 -2.27 -2.89
C ALA A 129 31.08 -3.23 -2.64
N LYS A 130 30.84 -4.34 -1.91
CA LYS A 130 31.83 -5.38 -1.68
C LYS A 130 32.27 -6.08 -2.98
N ALA A 131 31.32 -6.43 -3.84
CA ALA A 131 31.61 -7.04 -5.14
C ALA A 131 32.42 -6.12 -6.05
N GLN A 132 32.07 -4.83 -6.10
CA GLN A 132 32.81 -3.83 -6.88
C GLN A 132 34.26 -3.71 -6.38
N LYS A 133 34.45 -3.63 -5.07
CA LYS A 133 35.80 -3.58 -4.49
C LYS A 133 36.64 -4.80 -4.86
N MET A 134 36.05 -5.98 -4.82
CA MET A 134 36.74 -7.22 -5.22
C MET A 134 37.12 -7.20 -6.70
N LEU A 135 36.25 -6.69 -7.57
CA LEU A 135 36.53 -6.56 -9.00
C LEU A 135 37.65 -5.55 -9.27
N ASP A 136 37.64 -4.40 -8.59
CA ASP A 136 38.68 -3.39 -8.72
C ASP A 136 40.05 -3.91 -8.26
N ASP A 137 40.09 -4.67 -7.16
CA ASP A 137 41.29 -5.31 -6.66
C ASP A 137 41.81 -6.39 -7.64
N TYR A 138 40.90 -7.16 -8.24
CA TYR A 138 41.26 -8.12 -9.27
C TYR A 138 41.87 -7.43 -10.50
N ASN A 139 41.22 -6.40 -11.04
CA ASN A 139 41.68 -5.65 -12.21
C ASN A 139 43.04 -4.94 -11.96
N ARG A 140 43.27 -4.53 -10.73
CA ARG A 140 44.58 -3.91 -10.33
C ARG A 140 45.69 -4.96 -10.36
N LYS A 141 45.41 -6.19 -9.94
CA LYS A 141 46.38 -7.29 -9.96
C LYS A 141 46.62 -7.91 -11.35
N HIS A 142 45.63 -7.74 -12.23
CA HIS A 142 45.60 -8.30 -13.58
C HIS A 142 45.28 -7.19 -14.59
N PRO A 143 46.20 -6.21 -14.79
CA PRO A 143 45.99 -5.15 -15.77
C PRO A 143 45.85 -5.78 -17.17
N LYS A 144 44.78 -5.43 -17.91
CA LYS A 144 44.63 -5.85 -19.30
C LYS A 144 45.85 -5.39 -20.06
N ALA A 145 46.58 -6.30 -20.70
CA ALA A 145 47.64 -5.95 -21.61
C ALA A 145 47.02 -5.07 -22.72
N THR A 146 47.45 -3.81 -22.76
CA THR A 146 47.12 -2.93 -23.87
C THR A 146 47.82 -3.47 -25.10
N ALA A 147 47.01 -4.02 -26.01
CA ALA A 147 47.50 -4.38 -27.35
C ALA A 147 47.75 -3.11 -28.17
#